data_d4b36bde086c12ce54385cf48bea0c86
#
_entry.id   d4b36bde086c12ce54385cf48bea0c86
#
_cell.length_a   1.000
_cell.length_b   1.000
_cell.length_c   1.000
_cell.angle_alpha   90.00
_cell.angle_beta   90.00
_cell.angle_gamma   90.00
#
_symmetry.space_group_name_H-M   'P 1'
#
loop_
_entity.id
_entity.type
_entity.pdbx_description
1 polymer ?
#
loop_
_entity_poly.entity_id
_entity_poly.type
_entity_poly.pdbx_seq_one_letter_code
_entity_poly.pdbx_strand_id
1 'polypeptide(L)'
;MFRKQRRHRLAVLSVAALCSITASAALAPPAAAEPHTTVAFPSGATATRYTGLAFDTCTAPPLSAVKAWNASPYRALGVYIGGVNRTCAQPELTAGWVAGVSSLKWRLLPIYKGLQPPCGARPTDEKIDPARAASQGTAAAADAVAQATARGMLPGSAFYNDIEHYDTTVSSCRTAVLTYLSAWTRELHRRGYLSGVYMNLNNGAKHLSDVYTSTSFARPDALWVARYDGADSLKGWAGVSDSKWAVHQRAKQYRGSHDETYGGVTLNIDNDRLDAPVATVAHPYKVTSTTPLNARSGPSTSYGSVKSYPAGASLSVVCQAPGSKVGTTSVWNKLADGSYVTDRYVSTPSDTGYSAPLPRCAYPYQVKAAGGLSERSGPGTTYAVVGNSPGGALAWTTCQRPGTKVGTTPVWDRLDNGHYVSDNYVATPSSTTYSKPVPRC
;
A
#
# COMPACT_ATOMS: atom_id res chain seq x y z
N MET A 1 57.95 -1.67 -82.96
CA MET A 1 59.06 -0.72 -82.70
C MET A 1 58.93 -0.34 -81.18
N PHE A 2 60.01 -0.55 -80.45
CA PHE A 2 60.37 0.00 -79.16
C PHE A 2 59.67 -0.51 -77.92
N ARG A 3 60.23 -0.84 -76.90
CA ARG A 3 61.52 -1.08 -76.20
C ARG A 3 61.11 -1.52 -74.79
N LYS A 4 61.61 -2.71 -74.40
CA LYS A 4 61.53 -3.20 -73.00
C LYS A 4 62.31 -2.27 -72.05
N GLN A 5 61.77 -1.93 -70.93
CA GLN A 5 62.53 -1.60 -69.75
C GLN A 5 62.14 -2.48 -68.58
N ARG A 6 63.11 -3.25 -68.09
CA ARG A 6 63.07 -4.01 -66.85
C ARG A 6 63.21 -3.03 -65.66
N ARG A 7 62.38 -3.14 -64.70
CA ARG A 7 62.62 -2.57 -63.34
C ARG A 7 62.62 -3.69 -62.32
N HIS A 8 63.73 -3.80 -61.60
CA HIS A 8 63.97 -4.72 -60.49
C HIS A 8 63.02 -4.40 -59.38
N ARG A 9 62.35 -5.41 -58.85
CA ARG A 9 61.61 -5.32 -57.60
C ARG A 9 62.48 -5.92 -56.47
N LEU A 10 62.87 -5.09 -55.51
CA LEU A 10 63.35 -5.50 -54.23
C LEU A 10 62.20 -6.11 -53.46
N ALA A 11 62.39 -7.34 -52.99
CA ALA A 11 61.47 -7.98 -52.03
C ALA A 11 61.84 -7.51 -50.62
N VAL A 12 60.93 -6.80 -49.97
CA VAL A 12 61.03 -6.51 -48.53
C VAL A 12 60.25 -7.62 -47.83
N LEU A 13 60.93 -8.48 -47.09
CA LEU A 13 60.35 -9.43 -46.17
C LEU A 13 59.82 -8.65 -44.93
N SER A 14 58.51 -8.51 -44.81
CA SER A 14 57.87 -8.04 -43.60
C SER A 14 57.57 -9.25 -42.73
N VAL A 15 58.31 -9.39 -41.62
CA VAL A 15 57.95 -10.35 -40.55
C VAL A 15 56.75 -9.81 -39.78
N ALA A 16 55.59 -10.39 -39.99
CA ALA A 16 54.41 -10.10 -39.20
C ALA A 16 54.45 -10.93 -37.90
N ALA A 17 54.75 -10.28 -36.79
CA ALA A 17 54.57 -10.86 -35.46
C ALA A 17 53.08 -10.93 -35.12
N LEU A 18 52.49 -12.14 -35.13
CA LEU A 18 51.15 -12.38 -34.59
C LEU A 18 51.24 -12.27 -33.06
N CYS A 19 50.74 -11.16 -32.53
CA CYS A 19 50.46 -10.99 -31.12
C CYS A 19 49.07 -11.58 -30.83
N SER A 20 49.03 -12.83 -30.35
CA SER A 20 47.81 -13.50 -29.91
C SER A 20 47.34 -12.86 -28.60
N ILE A 21 46.40 -11.92 -28.66
CA ILE A 21 45.70 -11.39 -27.47
C ILE A 21 44.68 -12.42 -27.05
N THR A 22 45.00 -13.27 -26.09
CA THR A 22 44.04 -14.07 -25.36
C THR A 22 43.23 -13.14 -24.47
N ALA A 23 42.03 -12.75 -24.92
CA ALA A 23 41.05 -12.07 -24.08
C ALA A 23 40.53 -13.06 -23.03
N SER A 24 41.14 -13.04 -21.85
CA SER A 24 40.53 -13.70 -20.67
C SER A 24 39.22 -12.94 -20.35
N ALA A 25 38.09 -13.51 -20.71
CA ALA A 25 36.78 -13.07 -20.22
C ALA A 25 36.79 -13.32 -18.70
N ALA A 26 37.10 -12.28 -17.93
CA ALA A 26 36.86 -12.28 -16.51
C ALA A 26 35.33 -12.36 -16.32
N LEU A 27 34.86 -13.52 -15.86
CA LEU A 27 33.49 -13.66 -15.35
C LEU A 27 33.37 -12.62 -14.23
N ALA A 28 32.49 -11.62 -14.45
CA ALA A 28 32.12 -10.69 -13.41
C ALA A 28 31.61 -11.52 -12.20
N PRO A 29 32.05 -11.23 -10.98
CA PRO A 29 31.50 -11.90 -9.81
C PRO A 29 29.99 -11.70 -9.81
N PRO A 30 29.18 -12.69 -9.39
CA PRO A 30 27.76 -12.51 -9.23
C PRO A 30 27.55 -11.29 -8.32
N ALA A 31 26.72 -10.35 -8.78
CA ALA A 31 26.38 -9.17 -8.00
C ALA A 31 25.97 -9.65 -6.61
N ALA A 32 26.71 -9.24 -5.59
CA ALA A 32 26.35 -9.52 -4.21
C ALA A 32 24.91 -9.06 -4.02
N ALA A 33 24.03 -9.97 -3.61
CA ALA A 33 22.66 -9.63 -3.28
C ALA A 33 22.73 -8.52 -2.23
N GLU A 34 22.27 -7.32 -2.61
CA GLU A 34 22.12 -6.21 -1.68
C GLU A 34 21.39 -6.72 -0.46
N PRO A 35 21.82 -6.43 0.77
CA PRO A 35 21.09 -6.83 1.95
C PRO A 35 19.69 -6.26 1.81
N HIS A 36 18.68 -7.11 1.71
CA HIS A 36 17.28 -6.73 1.57
C HIS A 36 16.83 -6.03 2.85
N THR A 37 17.19 -4.76 2.99
CA THR A 37 16.53 -3.88 3.93
C THR A 37 15.05 -3.95 3.58
N THR A 38 14.22 -4.39 4.51
CA THR A 38 12.77 -4.17 4.46
C THR A 38 12.59 -2.72 4.07
N VAL A 39 12.10 -2.46 2.85
CA VAL A 39 11.85 -1.08 2.43
C VAL A 39 10.74 -0.61 3.34
N ALA A 40 11.10 0.18 4.33
CA ALA A 40 10.14 0.75 5.25
C ALA A 40 9.11 1.51 4.42
N PHE A 41 7.85 1.32 4.73
CA PHE A 41 6.77 2.14 4.19
C PHE A 41 7.18 3.61 4.34
N PRO A 42 7.09 4.45 3.29
CA PRO A 42 7.67 5.77 3.31
C PRO A 42 7.15 6.58 4.48
N SER A 43 8.08 7.15 5.22
CA SER A 43 7.78 8.09 6.27
C SER A 43 6.96 9.24 5.68
N GLY A 44 5.72 9.39 6.06
CA GLY A 44 4.93 10.54 5.70
C GLY A 44 3.55 10.28 5.12
N ALA A 45 3.28 9.13 4.57
CA ALA A 45 1.95 8.79 4.13
C ALA A 45 1.12 8.26 5.32
N THR A 46 -0.08 8.80 5.48
CA THR A 46 -1.11 8.20 6.31
C THR A 46 -1.93 7.25 5.47
N ALA A 47 -2.17 6.04 5.96
CA ALA A 47 -2.99 5.06 5.25
C ALA A 47 -4.41 5.02 5.80
N THR A 48 -5.33 4.59 4.96
CA THR A 48 -6.73 4.33 5.32
C THR A 48 -6.98 2.83 5.35
N ARG A 49 -7.72 2.35 6.34
CA ARG A 49 -8.15 0.96 6.46
C ARG A 49 -9.67 0.85 6.57
N TYR A 50 -10.17 -0.33 6.31
CA TYR A 50 -11.58 -0.65 6.49
C TYR A 50 -11.75 -2.04 7.10
N THR A 51 -12.71 -2.15 8.04
CA THR A 51 -13.12 -3.42 8.64
C THR A 51 -14.61 -3.58 8.43
N GLY A 52 -15.05 -4.60 7.69
CA GLY A 52 -16.46 -4.83 7.41
C GLY A 52 -16.71 -5.64 6.14
N LEU A 53 -17.98 -5.73 5.76
CA LEU A 53 -18.41 -6.37 4.52
C LEU A 53 -18.13 -5.45 3.33
N ALA A 54 -17.68 -6.05 2.24
CA ALA A 54 -17.41 -5.43 0.96
C ALA A 54 -17.87 -6.34 -0.17
N PHE A 55 -17.81 -5.83 -1.37
CA PHE A 55 -17.96 -6.61 -2.59
C PHE A 55 -17.04 -6.07 -3.67
N ASP A 56 -16.74 -6.88 -4.68
CA ASP A 56 -16.10 -6.42 -5.90
C ASP A 56 -16.95 -6.71 -7.12
N THR A 57 -16.72 -5.94 -8.18
CA THR A 57 -17.43 -6.06 -9.47
C THR A 57 -16.46 -5.93 -10.61
N CYS A 58 -16.77 -6.57 -11.75
CA CYS A 58 -15.95 -6.43 -12.94
C CYS A 58 -15.91 -4.98 -13.46
N THR A 59 -17.04 -4.29 -13.47
CA THR A 59 -17.17 -2.89 -13.90
C THR A 59 -17.69 -2.05 -12.73
N ALA A 60 -17.03 -0.93 -12.43
CA ALA A 60 -17.49 0.00 -11.40
C ALA A 60 -18.92 0.46 -11.69
N PRO A 61 -19.87 0.29 -10.74
CA PRO A 61 -21.24 0.67 -10.96
C PRO A 61 -21.40 2.20 -10.98
N PRO A 62 -22.42 2.75 -11.65
CA PRO A 62 -22.69 4.18 -11.62
C PRO A 62 -22.93 4.68 -10.20
N LEU A 63 -22.59 5.94 -9.93
CA LEU A 63 -22.70 6.53 -8.58
C LEU A 63 -24.13 6.46 -8.01
N SER A 64 -25.16 6.50 -8.87
CA SER A 64 -26.55 6.31 -8.49
C SER A 64 -26.82 4.92 -7.91
N ALA A 65 -26.21 3.88 -8.49
CA ALA A 65 -26.29 2.51 -7.98
C ALA A 65 -25.60 2.38 -6.63
N VAL A 66 -24.38 2.94 -6.47
CA VAL A 66 -23.68 2.96 -5.18
C VAL A 66 -24.51 3.68 -4.12
N LYS A 67 -25.19 4.77 -4.48
CA LYS A 67 -26.11 5.48 -3.58
C LYS A 67 -27.32 4.62 -3.18
N ALA A 68 -27.93 3.91 -4.12
CA ALA A 68 -29.05 2.98 -3.82
C ALA A 68 -28.58 1.84 -2.89
N TRP A 69 -27.36 1.37 -3.08
CA TRP A 69 -26.72 0.32 -2.28
C TRP A 69 -26.32 0.75 -0.86
N ASN A 70 -26.56 2.01 -0.46
CA ASN A 70 -26.52 2.38 0.95
C ASN A 70 -27.55 1.62 1.80
N ALA A 71 -28.56 0.98 1.20
CA ALA A 71 -29.47 0.06 1.85
C ALA A 71 -28.85 -1.31 2.18
N SER A 72 -27.70 -1.64 1.62
CA SER A 72 -26.99 -2.90 1.84
C SER A 72 -26.11 -2.87 3.10
N PRO A 73 -25.60 -4.01 3.57
CA PRO A 73 -24.64 -4.05 4.68
C PRO A 73 -23.22 -3.67 4.24
N TYR A 74 -22.94 -3.56 2.94
CA TYR A 74 -21.62 -3.27 2.38
C TYR A 74 -21.25 -1.80 2.50
N ARG A 75 -19.96 -1.51 2.76
CA ARG A 75 -19.40 -0.13 2.76
C ARG A 75 -18.03 -0.05 2.13
N ALA A 76 -17.59 -1.10 1.42
CA ALA A 76 -16.39 -1.05 0.58
C ALA A 76 -16.67 -1.75 -0.75
N LEU A 77 -15.98 -1.29 -1.80
CA LEU A 77 -16.16 -1.73 -3.17
C LEU A 77 -14.80 -1.95 -3.84
N GLY A 78 -14.56 -3.18 -4.32
CA GLY A 78 -13.42 -3.53 -5.16
C GLY A 78 -13.61 -2.98 -6.57
N VAL A 79 -12.57 -2.31 -7.11
CA VAL A 79 -12.59 -1.71 -8.44
C VAL A 79 -11.27 -1.93 -9.18
N TYR A 80 -11.36 -2.36 -10.43
CA TYR A 80 -10.19 -2.63 -11.28
C TYR A 80 -9.63 -1.34 -11.86
N ILE A 81 -8.57 -0.79 -11.22
CA ILE A 81 -7.96 0.48 -11.63
C ILE A 81 -7.08 0.38 -12.89
N GLY A 82 -6.55 -0.81 -13.20
CA GLY A 82 -5.63 -1.00 -14.34
C GLY A 82 -5.14 -2.43 -14.47
N GLY A 83 -4.10 -2.59 -15.27
CA GLY A 83 -3.43 -3.85 -15.54
C GLY A 83 -3.75 -4.40 -16.92
N VAL A 84 -2.74 -5.03 -17.56
CA VAL A 84 -2.78 -5.51 -18.94
C VAL A 84 -3.83 -6.61 -19.14
N ASN A 85 -4.12 -7.40 -18.11
CA ASN A 85 -5.12 -8.46 -18.15
C ASN A 85 -6.50 -8.05 -17.62
N ARG A 86 -6.73 -6.75 -17.38
CA ARG A 86 -8.06 -6.25 -17.01
C ARG A 86 -9.04 -6.42 -18.17
N THR A 87 -10.11 -7.19 -17.98
CA THR A 87 -11.07 -7.54 -19.03
C THR A 87 -12.22 -6.55 -19.16
N CYS A 88 -12.70 -5.97 -18.06
CA CYS A 88 -13.87 -5.10 -18.06
C CYS A 88 -13.48 -3.63 -18.24
N ALA A 89 -14.24 -2.93 -19.12
CA ALA A 89 -14.15 -1.49 -19.24
C ALA A 89 -14.61 -0.80 -17.95
N GLN A 90 -14.08 0.41 -17.69
CA GLN A 90 -14.35 1.18 -16.47
C GLN A 90 -14.84 2.60 -16.82
N PRO A 91 -16.00 2.75 -17.50
CA PRO A 91 -16.46 4.07 -17.96
C PRO A 91 -16.77 5.03 -16.81
N GLU A 92 -17.23 4.50 -15.68
CA GLU A 92 -17.62 5.30 -14.51
C GLU A 92 -16.40 5.70 -13.64
N LEU A 93 -15.31 4.92 -13.66
CA LEU A 93 -14.19 5.04 -12.72
C LEU A 93 -13.32 6.26 -13.00
N THR A 94 -13.84 7.43 -12.69
CA THR A 94 -13.18 8.75 -12.79
C THR A 94 -12.81 9.29 -11.41
N ALA A 95 -11.99 10.36 -11.34
CA ALA A 95 -11.71 11.06 -10.09
C ALA A 95 -13.00 11.62 -9.44
N GLY A 96 -13.94 12.09 -10.24
CA GLY A 96 -15.26 12.54 -9.77
C GLY A 96 -16.09 11.41 -9.15
N TRP A 97 -16.07 10.23 -9.75
CA TRP A 97 -16.74 9.05 -9.22
C TRP A 97 -16.10 8.62 -7.89
N VAL A 98 -14.76 8.55 -7.81
CA VAL A 98 -14.04 8.21 -6.58
C VAL A 98 -14.38 9.16 -5.43
N ALA A 99 -14.40 10.47 -5.70
CA ALA A 99 -14.81 11.48 -4.73
C ALA A 99 -16.28 11.31 -4.31
N GLY A 100 -17.17 11.03 -5.26
CA GLY A 100 -18.59 10.80 -5.03
C GLY A 100 -18.85 9.58 -4.13
N VAL A 101 -18.22 8.44 -4.45
CA VAL A 101 -18.29 7.19 -3.65
C VAL A 101 -17.79 7.42 -2.22
N SER A 102 -16.64 8.10 -2.08
CA SER A 102 -16.10 8.47 -0.76
C SER A 102 -17.05 9.37 0.04
N SER A 103 -17.72 10.32 -0.61
CA SER A 103 -18.69 11.22 0.02
C SER A 103 -19.93 10.46 0.51
N LEU A 104 -20.28 9.34 -0.11
CA LEU A 104 -21.32 8.41 0.32
C LEU A 104 -20.85 7.51 1.49
N LYS A 105 -19.66 7.71 2.03
CA LYS A 105 -19.01 6.96 3.12
C LYS A 105 -18.57 5.54 2.73
N TRP A 106 -18.45 5.25 1.45
CA TRP A 106 -17.87 4.01 0.96
C TRP A 106 -16.35 4.08 0.90
N ARG A 107 -15.72 2.91 1.01
CA ARG A 107 -14.29 2.71 0.80
C ARG A 107 -14.04 2.01 -0.53
N LEU A 108 -12.86 2.21 -1.08
CA LEU A 108 -12.47 1.58 -2.35
C LEU A 108 -11.28 0.64 -2.12
N LEU A 109 -11.39 -0.57 -2.69
CA LEU A 109 -10.32 -1.56 -2.73
C LEU A 109 -9.77 -1.59 -4.16
N PRO A 110 -8.64 -0.90 -4.45
CA PRO A 110 -8.12 -0.80 -5.80
C PRO A 110 -7.46 -2.11 -6.24
N ILE A 111 -7.94 -2.71 -7.34
CA ILE A 111 -7.46 -3.96 -7.92
C ILE A 111 -6.64 -3.65 -9.18
N TYR A 112 -5.50 -4.29 -9.31
CA TYR A 112 -4.65 -4.20 -10.50
C TYR A 112 -4.42 -5.59 -11.09
N LYS A 113 -5.05 -5.90 -12.22
CA LYS A 113 -4.89 -7.18 -12.92
C LYS A 113 -3.75 -7.10 -13.93
N GLY A 114 -2.52 -7.22 -13.40
CA GLY A 114 -1.28 -7.19 -14.17
C GLY A 114 -0.94 -8.51 -14.85
N LEU A 115 0.35 -8.70 -15.14
CA LEU A 115 0.86 -9.96 -15.69
C LEU A 115 0.56 -11.12 -14.75
N GLN A 116 0.23 -12.27 -15.34
CA GLN A 116 -0.14 -13.48 -14.63
C GLN A 116 1.03 -14.47 -14.49
N PRO A 117 0.98 -15.44 -13.57
CA PRO A 117 2.05 -16.41 -13.40
C PRO A 117 2.43 -17.12 -14.69
N PRO A 118 3.71 -17.43 -14.94
CA PRO A 118 4.15 -18.13 -16.17
C PRO A 118 3.44 -19.47 -16.39
N CYS A 119 3.16 -20.18 -15.31
CA CYS A 119 2.43 -21.47 -15.31
C CYS A 119 0.96 -21.32 -14.91
N GLY A 120 0.37 -20.13 -15.06
CA GLY A 120 -1.04 -19.90 -14.82
C GLY A 120 -1.94 -20.55 -15.88
N ALA A 121 -3.14 -20.95 -15.45
CA ALA A 121 -4.04 -21.79 -16.24
C ALA A 121 -4.67 -21.11 -17.47
N ARG A 122 -4.81 -19.78 -17.46
CA ARG A 122 -5.43 -19.06 -18.58
C ARG A 122 -4.42 -18.79 -19.70
N PRO A 123 -4.57 -19.38 -20.88
CA PRO A 123 -3.61 -19.24 -21.98
C PRO A 123 -3.60 -17.84 -22.61
N THR A 124 -4.71 -17.12 -22.53
CA THR A 124 -4.88 -15.78 -23.13
C THR A 124 -4.30 -14.65 -22.30
N ASP A 125 -3.98 -14.90 -21.02
CA ASP A 125 -3.41 -13.88 -20.17
C ASP A 125 -1.95 -13.59 -20.57
N GLU A 126 -1.57 -12.32 -20.55
CA GLU A 126 -0.17 -11.93 -20.59
C GLU A 126 0.55 -12.38 -19.34
N LYS A 127 1.73 -13.01 -19.51
CA LYS A 127 2.45 -13.72 -18.46
C LYS A 127 3.70 -12.98 -18.01
N ILE A 128 4.08 -13.20 -16.76
CA ILE A 128 5.37 -12.82 -16.22
C ILE A 128 6.46 -13.58 -16.97
N ASP A 129 7.41 -12.87 -17.54
CA ASP A 129 8.66 -13.45 -18.04
C ASP A 129 9.61 -13.67 -16.86
N PRO A 130 9.99 -14.92 -16.55
CA PRO A 130 10.86 -15.21 -15.41
C PRO A 130 12.19 -14.43 -15.44
N ALA A 131 12.75 -14.16 -16.62
CA ALA A 131 13.99 -13.40 -16.77
C ALA A 131 13.81 -11.89 -16.49
N ARG A 132 12.60 -11.38 -16.60
CA ARG A 132 12.25 -9.97 -16.43
C ARG A 132 11.30 -9.70 -15.26
N ALA A 133 11.02 -10.69 -14.42
CA ALA A 133 10.01 -10.61 -13.37
C ALA A 133 10.18 -9.37 -12.46
N ALA A 134 11.41 -9.02 -12.08
CA ALA A 134 11.66 -7.85 -11.25
C ALA A 134 11.32 -6.53 -11.98
N SER A 135 11.80 -6.34 -13.19
CA SER A 135 11.50 -5.12 -13.98
C SER A 135 10.02 -5.00 -14.31
N GLN A 136 9.35 -6.12 -14.59
CA GLN A 136 7.91 -6.17 -14.84
C GLN A 136 7.09 -5.82 -13.59
N GLY A 137 7.49 -6.31 -12.40
CA GLY A 137 6.85 -5.95 -11.13
C GLY A 137 6.99 -4.47 -10.80
N THR A 138 8.18 -3.89 -11.05
CA THR A 138 8.43 -2.44 -10.91
C THR A 138 7.55 -1.64 -11.88
N ALA A 139 7.48 -2.03 -13.16
CA ALA A 139 6.66 -1.36 -14.15
C ALA A 139 5.17 -1.43 -13.82
N ALA A 140 4.67 -2.58 -13.38
CA ALA A 140 3.28 -2.77 -12.95
C ALA A 140 2.91 -1.86 -11.79
N ALA A 141 3.79 -1.73 -10.78
CA ALA A 141 3.58 -0.82 -9.66
C ALA A 141 3.57 0.65 -10.10
N ALA A 142 4.45 1.04 -11.01
CA ALA A 142 4.49 2.38 -11.56
C ALA A 142 3.20 2.74 -12.32
N ASP A 143 2.69 1.81 -13.15
CA ASP A 143 1.43 1.98 -13.87
C ASP A 143 0.24 2.04 -12.88
N ALA A 144 0.17 1.13 -11.91
CA ALA A 144 -0.88 1.16 -10.89
C ALA A 144 -0.96 2.51 -10.17
N VAL A 145 0.20 3.09 -9.80
CA VAL A 145 0.27 4.43 -9.19
C VAL A 145 -0.23 5.50 -10.15
N ALA A 146 0.15 5.46 -11.42
CA ALA A 146 -0.32 6.42 -12.42
C ALA A 146 -1.85 6.35 -12.59
N GLN A 147 -2.40 5.13 -12.72
CA GLN A 147 -3.84 4.89 -12.84
C GLN A 147 -4.61 5.37 -11.60
N ALA A 148 -4.11 5.09 -10.42
CA ALA A 148 -4.72 5.49 -9.16
C ALA A 148 -4.66 7.01 -8.94
N THR A 149 -3.51 7.63 -9.21
CA THR A 149 -3.32 9.09 -9.09
C THR A 149 -4.25 9.86 -10.02
N ALA A 150 -4.42 9.41 -11.27
CA ALA A 150 -5.37 10.00 -12.21
C ALA A 150 -6.82 9.93 -11.73
N ARG A 151 -7.11 9.04 -10.78
CA ARG A 151 -8.43 8.86 -10.14
C ARG A 151 -8.53 9.51 -8.75
N GLY A 152 -7.52 10.29 -8.34
CA GLY A 152 -7.51 10.98 -7.05
C GLY A 152 -7.23 10.10 -5.82
N MET A 153 -6.68 8.90 -6.04
CA MET A 153 -6.19 8.05 -4.95
C MET A 153 -4.77 8.48 -4.56
N LEU A 154 -4.59 8.80 -3.29
CA LEU A 154 -3.40 9.45 -2.76
C LEU A 154 -2.38 8.45 -2.21
N PRO A 155 -1.12 8.87 -1.97
CA PRO A 155 -0.18 8.12 -1.14
C PRO A 155 -0.81 7.67 0.18
N GLY A 156 -0.48 6.43 0.59
CA GLY A 156 -1.17 5.73 1.69
C GLY A 156 -2.29 4.80 1.23
N SER A 157 -2.70 4.84 -0.05
CA SER A 157 -3.59 3.83 -0.62
C SER A 157 -2.87 2.48 -0.74
N ALA A 158 -3.63 1.39 -0.60
CA ALA A 158 -3.18 0.03 -0.92
C ALA A 158 -3.69 -0.38 -2.31
N PHE A 159 -2.83 -1.04 -3.10
CA PHE A 159 -3.20 -1.60 -4.39
C PHE A 159 -3.01 -3.11 -4.37
N TYR A 160 -4.02 -3.86 -4.79
CA TYR A 160 -4.04 -5.31 -4.75
C TYR A 160 -3.74 -5.86 -6.14
N ASN A 161 -2.55 -6.49 -6.29
CA ASN A 161 -2.21 -7.19 -7.52
C ASN A 161 -3.02 -8.49 -7.59
N ASP A 162 -3.84 -8.63 -8.63
CA ASP A 162 -4.66 -9.82 -8.86
C ASP A 162 -3.82 -10.90 -9.55
N ILE A 163 -3.41 -11.91 -8.76
CA ILE A 163 -2.65 -13.08 -9.18
C ILE A 163 -3.55 -14.30 -9.13
N GLU A 164 -3.93 -14.81 -10.29
CA GLU A 164 -4.79 -15.98 -10.43
C GLU A 164 -4.07 -17.29 -10.09
N HIS A 165 -4.82 -18.38 -10.11
CA HIS A 165 -4.31 -19.72 -9.81
C HIS A 165 -3.17 -20.13 -10.75
N TYR A 166 -2.12 -20.73 -10.19
CA TYR A 166 -0.96 -21.26 -10.91
C TYR A 166 -0.41 -22.52 -10.24
N ASP A 167 0.37 -23.31 -11.00
CA ASP A 167 0.99 -24.52 -10.46
C ASP A 167 2.16 -24.16 -9.53
N THR A 168 1.93 -24.27 -8.23
CA THR A 168 2.94 -24.02 -7.19
C THR A 168 3.96 -25.14 -7.03
N THR A 169 3.85 -26.25 -7.75
CA THR A 169 4.89 -27.29 -7.78
C THR A 169 6.05 -26.92 -8.71
N VAL A 170 5.79 -26.03 -9.70
CA VAL A 170 6.80 -25.54 -10.64
C VAL A 170 7.67 -24.45 -9.98
N SER A 171 8.88 -24.82 -9.58
CA SER A 171 9.81 -23.94 -8.83
C SER A 171 10.14 -22.62 -9.55
N SER A 172 10.41 -22.67 -10.86
CA SER A 172 10.69 -21.47 -11.67
C SER A 172 9.52 -20.49 -11.70
N CYS A 173 8.29 -21.02 -11.78
CA CYS A 173 7.08 -20.22 -11.75
C CYS A 173 6.90 -19.52 -10.37
N ARG A 174 7.10 -20.28 -9.28
CA ARG A 174 7.07 -19.73 -7.92
C ARG A 174 8.06 -18.59 -7.75
N THR A 175 9.30 -18.80 -8.19
CA THR A 175 10.36 -17.79 -8.11
C THR A 175 10.00 -16.54 -8.91
N ALA A 176 9.47 -16.70 -10.12
CA ALA A 176 9.05 -15.58 -10.95
C ALA A 176 7.95 -14.75 -10.27
N VAL A 177 6.92 -15.39 -9.71
CA VAL A 177 5.84 -14.71 -8.98
C VAL A 177 6.37 -13.97 -7.76
N LEU A 178 7.24 -14.59 -6.94
CA LEU A 178 7.83 -13.96 -5.77
C LEU A 178 8.71 -12.75 -6.15
N THR A 179 9.51 -12.87 -7.19
CA THR A 179 10.37 -11.79 -7.70
C THR A 179 9.52 -10.62 -8.20
N TYR A 180 8.47 -10.90 -8.96
CA TYR A 180 7.53 -9.90 -9.45
C TYR A 180 6.83 -9.16 -8.30
N LEU A 181 6.24 -9.88 -7.34
CA LEU A 181 5.56 -9.29 -6.18
C LEU A 181 6.50 -8.55 -5.23
N SER A 182 7.75 -9.02 -5.10
CA SER A 182 8.77 -8.31 -4.33
C SER A 182 9.12 -6.96 -4.95
N ALA A 183 9.29 -6.90 -6.27
CA ALA A 183 9.54 -5.66 -6.99
C ALA A 183 8.32 -4.71 -6.98
N TRP A 184 7.11 -5.25 -7.16
CA TRP A 184 5.83 -4.55 -6.98
C TRP A 184 5.76 -3.87 -5.61
N THR A 185 6.02 -4.61 -4.53
CA THR A 185 5.96 -4.09 -3.16
C THR A 185 6.99 -2.98 -2.94
N ARG A 186 8.24 -3.18 -3.34
CA ARG A 186 9.31 -2.17 -3.18
C ARG A 186 9.00 -0.88 -3.92
N GLU A 187 8.52 -0.98 -5.14
CA GLU A 187 8.22 0.20 -5.94
C GLU A 187 7.00 0.96 -5.41
N LEU A 188 5.95 0.28 -4.94
CA LEU A 188 4.82 0.92 -4.27
C LEU A 188 5.29 1.65 -3.00
N HIS A 189 6.09 1.01 -2.14
CA HIS A 189 6.65 1.64 -0.95
C HIS A 189 7.48 2.87 -1.30
N ARG A 190 8.37 2.77 -2.31
CA ARG A 190 9.17 3.90 -2.78
C ARG A 190 8.32 5.10 -3.20
N ARG A 191 7.10 4.86 -3.69
CA ARG A 191 6.14 5.89 -4.12
C ARG A 191 5.14 6.31 -3.05
N GLY A 192 5.18 5.72 -1.87
CA GLY A 192 4.29 6.07 -0.77
C GLY A 192 2.98 5.30 -0.70
N TYR A 193 2.90 4.14 -1.34
CA TYR A 193 1.72 3.29 -1.39
C TYR A 193 1.94 1.97 -0.68
N LEU A 194 0.88 1.36 -0.17
CA LEU A 194 0.90 0.01 0.38
C LEU A 194 0.67 -1.02 -0.74
N SER A 195 1.28 -2.19 -0.59
CA SER A 195 1.09 -3.30 -1.51
C SER A 195 0.14 -4.33 -0.95
N GLY A 196 -0.86 -4.70 -1.73
CA GLY A 196 -1.71 -5.84 -1.51
C GLY A 196 -1.53 -6.88 -2.61
N VAL A 197 -1.99 -8.08 -2.35
CA VAL A 197 -2.11 -9.14 -3.35
C VAL A 197 -3.41 -9.92 -3.14
N TYR A 198 -4.12 -10.20 -4.23
CA TYR A 198 -5.24 -11.13 -4.28
C TYR A 198 -4.75 -12.46 -4.85
N MET A 199 -5.08 -13.58 -4.18
CA MET A 199 -4.66 -14.91 -4.57
C MET A 199 -5.64 -15.98 -4.07
N ASN A 200 -5.70 -17.13 -4.75
CA ASN A 200 -6.39 -18.29 -4.24
C ASN A 200 -5.75 -18.80 -2.93
N LEU A 201 -6.58 -19.08 -1.91
CA LEU A 201 -6.09 -19.48 -0.57
C LEU A 201 -5.24 -20.75 -0.60
N ASN A 202 -5.70 -21.79 -1.30
CA ASN A 202 -5.05 -23.11 -1.30
C ASN A 202 -3.83 -23.19 -2.22
N ASN A 203 -3.48 -22.10 -2.89
CA ASN A 203 -2.45 -22.02 -3.92
C ASN A 203 -1.47 -20.87 -3.63
N GLY A 204 -1.61 -19.72 -4.28
CA GLY A 204 -0.69 -18.60 -4.18
C GLY A 204 -0.55 -18.04 -2.77
N ALA A 205 -1.65 -17.95 -2.01
CA ALA A 205 -1.61 -17.42 -0.64
C ALA A 205 -0.81 -18.34 0.30
N LYS A 206 -0.97 -19.66 0.17
CA LYS A 206 -0.14 -20.62 0.92
C LYS A 206 1.33 -20.49 0.53
N HIS A 207 1.63 -20.37 -0.76
CA HIS A 207 3.01 -20.16 -1.24
C HIS A 207 3.63 -18.89 -0.66
N LEU A 208 2.91 -17.75 -0.63
CA LEU A 208 3.39 -16.54 0.05
C LEU A 208 3.58 -16.74 1.56
N SER A 209 2.67 -17.49 2.18
CA SER A 209 2.77 -17.84 3.60
C SER A 209 4.05 -18.61 3.91
N ASP A 210 4.45 -19.55 3.06
CA ASP A 210 5.66 -20.37 3.25
C ASP A 210 6.93 -19.50 3.27
N VAL A 211 6.95 -18.36 2.57
CA VAL A 211 8.08 -17.42 2.53
C VAL A 211 7.87 -16.13 3.34
N TYR A 212 6.90 -16.11 4.25
CA TYR A 212 6.48 -14.92 5.00
C TYR A 212 7.63 -14.19 5.71
N THR A 213 8.59 -14.94 6.26
CA THR A 213 9.75 -14.41 6.99
C THR A 213 11.01 -14.29 6.13
N SER A 214 10.90 -14.55 4.83
CA SER A 214 12.04 -14.46 3.91
C SER A 214 12.61 -13.04 3.88
N THR A 215 13.93 -12.93 3.89
CA THR A 215 14.65 -11.67 3.65
C THR A 215 14.97 -11.45 2.17
N SER A 216 14.78 -12.48 1.33
CA SER A 216 15.05 -12.41 -0.11
C SER A 216 13.94 -11.71 -0.90
N PHE A 217 12.70 -11.74 -0.40
CA PHE A 217 11.54 -11.17 -1.06
C PHE A 217 10.84 -10.15 -0.17
N ALA A 218 10.58 -8.95 -0.70
CA ALA A 218 9.70 -8.00 -0.04
C ALA A 218 8.28 -8.55 -0.05
N ARG A 219 7.70 -8.66 1.15
CA ARG A 219 6.36 -9.21 1.35
C ARG A 219 5.30 -8.13 1.09
N PRO A 220 4.19 -8.44 0.37
CA PRO A 220 3.03 -7.56 0.33
C PRO A 220 2.49 -7.25 1.73
N ASP A 221 2.03 -6.00 1.95
CA ASP A 221 1.51 -5.53 3.23
C ASP A 221 0.16 -6.16 3.59
N ALA A 222 -0.64 -6.52 2.59
CA ALA A 222 -1.95 -7.11 2.79
C ALA A 222 -2.18 -8.30 1.87
N LEU A 223 -2.94 -9.29 2.40
CA LEU A 223 -3.32 -10.50 1.69
C LEU A 223 -4.85 -10.58 1.58
N TRP A 224 -5.34 -10.62 0.34
CA TRP A 224 -6.73 -10.87 0.01
C TRP A 224 -6.86 -12.27 -0.61
N VAL A 225 -7.57 -13.17 0.06
CA VAL A 225 -7.69 -14.55 -0.39
C VAL A 225 -9.02 -14.83 -1.03
N ALA A 226 -9.01 -15.57 -2.14
CA ALA A 226 -10.19 -16.19 -2.73
C ALA A 226 -10.41 -17.58 -2.13
N ARG A 227 -11.56 -17.77 -1.51
CA ARG A 227 -12.06 -19.07 -1.07
C ARG A 227 -13.58 -19.02 -0.94
N TYR A 228 -14.28 -19.65 -1.86
CA TYR A 228 -15.75 -19.65 -1.97
C TYR A 228 -16.37 -20.74 -1.09
N ASP A 229 -16.29 -20.54 0.23
CA ASP A 229 -16.84 -21.46 1.24
C ASP A 229 -18.06 -20.85 1.99
N GLY A 230 -18.49 -19.68 1.59
CA GLY A 230 -19.61 -18.94 2.20
C GLY A 230 -19.31 -18.33 3.57
N ALA A 231 -18.11 -18.58 4.14
CA ALA A 231 -17.72 -18.06 5.45
C ALA A 231 -16.91 -16.77 5.32
N ASP A 232 -17.33 -15.71 5.97
CA ASP A 232 -16.66 -14.40 5.94
C ASP A 232 -15.50 -14.28 6.97
N SER A 233 -15.04 -15.39 7.54
CA SER A 233 -13.97 -15.41 8.55
C SER A 233 -12.62 -15.06 7.94
N LEU A 234 -11.92 -14.11 8.58
CA LEU A 234 -10.54 -13.73 8.27
C LEU A 234 -9.49 -14.54 9.05
N LYS A 235 -9.92 -15.57 9.79
CA LYS A 235 -9.08 -16.45 10.61
C LYS A 235 -9.33 -17.92 10.28
N GLY A 236 -8.40 -18.78 10.74
CA GLY A 236 -8.52 -20.22 10.55
C GLY A 236 -8.25 -20.66 9.12
N TRP A 237 -7.47 -19.94 8.35
CA TRP A 237 -7.16 -20.26 6.96
C TRP A 237 -6.10 -21.38 6.88
N ALA A 238 -6.43 -22.46 6.22
CA ALA A 238 -5.50 -23.57 6.03
C ALA A 238 -4.21 -23.09 5.31
N GLY A 239 -3.04 -23.36 5.87
CA GLY A 239 -1.75 -22.96 5.32
C GLY A 239 -1.35 -21.50 5.53
N VAL A 240 -2.21 -20.66 6.14
CA VAL A 240 -1.91 -19.26 6.45
C VAL A 240 -2.21 -18.99 7.92
N SER A 241 -1.18 -19.07 8.78
CA SER A 241 -1.32 -18.82 10.23
C SER A 241 -1.98 -17.47 10.53
N ASP A 242 -2.81 -17.41 11.57
CA ASP A 242 -3.48 -16.19 12.01
C ASP A 242 -2.53 -15.09 12.51
N SER A 243 -1.26 -15.42 12.77
CA SER A 243 -0.21 -14.45 13.09
C SER A 243 0.38 -13.74 11.86
N LYS A 244 0.16 -14.29 10.64
CA LYS A 244 0.64 -13.71 9.38
C LYS A 244 -0.41 -12.77 8.80
N TRP A 245 0.02 -11.61 8.29
CA TRP A 245 -0.89 -10.55 7.84
C TRP A 245 -1.99 -10.25 8.87
N ALA A 246 -1.64 -10.37 10.14
CA ALA A 246 -2.52 -9.99 11.25
C ALA A 246 -2.68 -8.47 11.31
N VAL A 247 -3.62 -8.00 12.11
CA VAL A 247 -3.85 -6.57 12.39
C VAL A 247 -4.05 -5.73 11.11
N HIS A 248 -5.27 -5.75 10.61
CA HIS A 248 -5.70 -4.92 9.47
C HIS A 248 -4.96 -5.18 8.16
N GLN A 249 -4.60 -6.45 7.88
CA GLN A 249 -3.87 -6.83 6.68
C GLN A 249 -4.55 -7.98 5.91
N ARG A 250 -5.80 -8.34 6.24
CA ARG A 250 -6.52 -9.47 5.63
C ARG A 250 -7.81 -9.05 4.95
N ALA A 251 -8.05 -9.66 3.79
CA ALA A 251 -9.33 -9.66 3.10
C ALA A 251 -9.66 -11.07 2.60
N LYS A 252 -10.94 -11.37 2.43
CA LYS A 252 -11.40 -12.65 1.89
C LYS A 252 -12.58 -12.42 0.95
N GLN A 253 -12.47 -12.94 -0.27
CA GLN A 253 -13.57 -13.15 -1.19
C GLN A 253 -14.17 -14.53 -0.88
N TYR A 254 -15.35 -14.54 -0.25
CA TYR A 254 -15.92 -15.76 0.31
C TYR A 254 -17.05 -16.35 -0.52
N ARG A 255 -17.59 -15.60 -1.48
CA ARG A 255 -18.60 -16.04 -2.44
C ARG A 255 -18.34 -15.39 -3.78
N GLY A 256 -18.29 -16.19 -4.84
CA GLY A 256 -18.07 -15.71 -6.20
C GLY A 256 -19.33 -15.17 -6.86
N SER A 257 -19.23 -14.80 -8.10
CA SER A 257 -20.20 -14.08 -8.92
C SER A 257 -21.64 -14.54 -8.75
N HIS A 258 -22.49 -13.61 -8.30
CA HIS A 258 -23.94 -13.79 -8.15
C HIS A 258 -24.62 -12.42 -8.08
N ASP A 259 -25.92 -12.41 -8.29
CA ASP A 259 -26.73 -11.18 -8.25
C ASP A 259 -27.27 -10.91 -6.84
N GLU A 260 -27.11 -9.66 -6.38
CA GLU A 260 -27.80 -9.13 -5.19
C GLU A 260 -28.53 -7.83 -5.54
N THR A 261 -29.63 -7.57 -4.83
CA THR A 261 -30.48 -6.39 -5.06
C THR A 261 -30.64 -5.58 -3.79
N TYR A 262 -30.21 -4.31 -3.82
CA TYR A 262 -30.43 -3.35 -2.73
C TYR A 262 -30.88 -2.00 -3.28
N GLY A 263 -31.84 -1.37 -2.59
CA GLY A 263 -32.41 -0.08 -2.99
C GLY A 263 -33.04 -0.11 -4.40
N GLY A 264 -33.50 -1.28 -4.84
CA GLY A 264 -34.11 -1.48 -6.17
C GLY A 264 -33.08 -1.63 -7.32
N VAL A 265 -31.80 -1.76 -7.01
CA VAL A 265 -30.73 -1.93 -8.01
C VAL A 265 -30.05 -3.29 -7.82
N THR A 266 -30.05 -4.09 -8.89
CA THR A 266 -29.35 -5.37 -8.93
C THR A 266 -27.94 -5.17 -9.48
N LEU A 267 -26.93 -5.73 -8.79
CA LEU A 267 -25.55 -5.80 -9.26
C LEU A 267 -25.08 -7.26 -9.19
N ASN A 268 -24.25 -7.64 -10.16
CA ASN A 268 -23.49 -8.88 -10.10
C ASN A 268 -22.19 -8.63 -9.34
N ILE A 269 -21.99 -9.37 -8.24
CA ILE A 269 -20.92 -9.11 -7.28
C ILE A 269 -20.23 -10.39 -6.84
N ASP A 270 -19.02 -10.23 -6.35
CA ASP A 270 -18.34 -11.17 -5.49
C ASP A 270 -18.35 -10.64 -4.05
N ASN A 271 -18.69 -11.48 -3.06
CA ASN A 271 -18.76 -11.02 -1.66
C ASN A 271 -17.40 -11.06 -0.97
N ASP A 272 -17.09 -9.97 -0.26
CA ASP A 272 -15.85 -9.81 0.47
C ASP A 272 -16.06 -9.50 1.95
N ARG A 273 -15.07 -9.93 2.76
CA ARG A 273 -14.85 -9.47 4.12
C ARG A 273 -13.48 -8.82 4.20
N LEU A 274 -13.39 -7.61 4.72
CA LEU A 274 -12.15 -6.86 4.88
C LEU A 274 -11.84 -6.59 6.36
N ASP A 275 -10.58 -6.68 6.70
CA ASP A 275 -9.87 -5.99 7.78
C ASP A 275 -8.49 -5.63 7.21
N ALA A 276 -8.47 -4.59 6.34
CA ALA A 276 -7.35 -4.37 5.43
C ALA A 276 -7.21 -2.88 5.03
N PRO A 277 -6.02 -2.47 4.57
CA PRO A 277 -5.83 -1.16 3.98
C PRO A 277 -6.59 -1.02 2.66
N VAL A 278 -7.08 0.20 2.40
CA VAL A 278 -7.90 0.55 1.24
C VAL A 278 -7.38 1.84 0.60
N ALA A 279 -8.08 2.39 -0.39
CA ALA A 279 -7.72 3.66 -0.98
C ALA A 279 -7.78 4.80 0.05
N THR A 280 -6.77 5.66 0.02
CA THR A 280 -6.74 6.95 0.70
C THR A 280 -7.14 8.02 -0.29
N VAL A 281 -8.19 8.77 0.02
CA VAL A 281 -8.73 9.83 -0.84
C VAL A 281 -8.92 11.11 -0.04
N ALA A 282 -8.91 12.25 -0.72
CA ALA A 282 -9.21 13.53 -0.09
C ALA A 282 -10.71 13.83 -0.14
N HIS A 283 -11.19 14.47 0.90
CA HIS A 283 -12.58 14.96 1.01
C HIS A 283 -12.59 16.49 0.94
N PRO A 284 -13.45 17.09 0.09
CA PRO A 284 -13.51 18.54 -0.05
C PRO A 284 -14.27 19.15 1.12
N TYR A 285 -13.62 20.10 1.80
CA TYR A 285 -14.24 20.97 2.81
C TYR A 285 -13.83 22.42 2.57
N LYS A 286 -14.43 23.37 3.28
CA LYS A 286 -14.14 24.80 3.13
C LYS A 286 -13.62 25.42 4.41
N VAL A 287 -12.81 26.45 4.27
CA VAL A 287 -12.43 27.33 5.38
C VAL A 287 -13.64 28.13 5.82
N THR A 288 -13.99 28.08 7.11
CA THR A 288 -15.14 28.79 7.71
C THR A 288 -14.74 30.03 8.49
N SER A 289 -13.44 30.26 8.75
CA SER A 289 -12.97 31.50 9.39
C SER A 289 -13.15 32.71 8.46
N THR A 290 -13.37 33.85 9.07
CA THR A 290 -13.43 35.16 8.35
C THR A 290 -12.04 35.71 8.01
N THR A 291 -11.00 35.19 8.65
CA THR A 291 -9.59 35.53 8.39
C THR A 291 -8.88 34.34 7.78
N PRO A 292 -7.74 34.53 7.08
CA PRO A 292 -6.98 33.42 6.51
C PRO A 292 -6.59 32.37 7.56
N LEU A 293 -6.78 31.10 7.23
CA LEU A 293 -6.47 29.95 8.08
C LEU A 293 -5.04 29.46 7.84
N ASN A 294 -4.21 29.50 8.87
CA ASN A 294 -2.83 29.00 8.79
C ASN A 294 -2.81 27.46 8.69
N ALA A 295 -2.12 26.96 7.67
CA ALA A 295 -1.73 25.56 7.56
C ALA A 295 -0.31 25.38 8.11
N ARG A 296 -0.12 24.32 8.90
CA ARG A 296 1.10 24.07 9.68
C ARG A 296 1.77 22.77 9.27
N SER A 297 3.06 22.65 9.58
CA SER A 297 3.81 21.40 9.31
C SER A 297 3.45 20.23 10.24
N GLY A 298 2.56 20.43 11.21
CA GLY A 298 2.06 19.41 12.11
C GLY A 298 0.80 19.87 12.86
N PRO A 299 0.11 18.96 13.60
CA PRO A 299 -1.19 19.22 14.18
C PRO A 299 -1.11 19.97 15.53
N SER A 300 -0.44 21.10 15.57
CA SER A 300 -0.36 21.95 16.76
C SER A 300 -0.03 23.39 16.38
N THR A 301 -0.46 24.34 17.21
CA THR A 301 -0.08 25.76 17.09
C THR A 301 1.42 26.01 17.32
N SER A 302 2.13 25.06 17.92
CA SER A 302 3.60 25.11 18.09
C SER A 302 4.38 24.78 16.80
N TYR A 303 3.72 24.15 15.81
CA TYR A 303 4.36 23.92 14.50
C TYR A 303 4.34 25.20 13.66
N GLY A 304 5.41 25.39 12.88
CA GLY A 304 5.51 26.52 11.97
C GLY A 304 4.38 26.55 10.93
N SER A 305 3.86 27.73 10.63
CA SER A 305 2.97 27.94 9.48
C SER A 305 3.76 27.75 8.20
N VAL A 306 3.25 26.90 7.29
CA VAL A 306 3.87 26.62 5.98
C VAL A 306 3.16 27.35 4.85
N LYS A 307 1.88 27.70 5.05
CA LYS A 307 1.07 28.52 4.15
C LYS A 307 -0.22 28.94 4.82
N SER A 308 -1.06 29.72 4.11
CA SER A 308 -2.35 30.20 4.58
C SER A 308 -3.41 30.00 3.50
N TYR A 309 -4.64 29.69 3.92
CA TYR A 309 -5.80 29.57 3.05
C TYR A 309 -6.78 30.70 3.32
N PRO A 310 -7.25 31.45 2.31
CA PRO A 310 -8.23 32.53 2.51
C PRO A 310 -9.58 31.97 2.98
N ALA A 311 -10.42 32.85 3.53
CA ALA A 311 -11.80 32.51 3.87
C ALA A 311 -12.55 31.89 2.68
N GLY A 312 -13.33 30.85 2.91
CA GLY A 312 -14.07 30.12 1.88
C GLY A 312 -13.25 29.22 0.96
N ALA A 313 -11.93 29.19 1.09
CA ALA A 313 -11.06 28.33 0.26
C ALA A 313 -11.43 26.86 0.43
N SER A 314 -11.35 26.10 -0.68
CA SER A 314 -11.51 24.66 -0.66
C SER A 314 -10.26 23.98 -0.11
N LEU A 315 -10.46 23.01 0.78
CA LEU A 315 -9.43 22.18 1.40
C LEU A 315 -9.63 20.71 0.97
N SER A 316 -8.53 20.04 0.64
CA SER A 316 -8.52 18.59 0.35
C SER A 316 -8.08 17.85 1.60
N VAL A 317 -9.04 17.52 2.49
CA VAL A 317 -8.77 16.86 3.78
C VAL A 317 -8.63 15.35 3.58
N VAL A 318 -7.55 14.77 4.05
CA VAL A 318 -7.26 13.34 3.93
C VAL A 318 -7.72 12.56 5.16
N CYS A 319 -7.37 13.06 6.35
CA CYS A 319 -7.67 12.40 7.62
C CYS A 319 -7.62 13.41 8.76
N GLN A 320 -8.10 13.00 9.95
CA GLN A 320 -8.08 13.80 11.17
C GLN A 320 -7.11 13.22 12.21
N ALA A 321 -6.26 14.09 12.77
CA ALA A 321 -5.28 13.78 13.79
C ALA A 321 -5.61 14.49 15.12
N PRO A 322 -5.20 13.92 16.26
CA PRO A 322 -5.18 14.67 17.52
C PRO A 322 -4.09 15.73 17.49
N GLY A 323 -4.31 16.84 18.18
CA GLY A 323 -3.30 17.91 18.26
C GLY A 323 -3.58 18.90 19.38
N SER A 324 -2.93 20.07 19.34
CA SER A 324 -3.16 21.11 20.36
C SER A 324 -4.58 21.68 20.27
N LYS A 325 -5.12 22.04 21.44
CA LYS A 325 -6.47 22.63 21.51
C LYS A 325 -6.51 24.01 20.86
N VAL A 326 -7.49 24.23 19.97
CA VAL A 326 -7.81 25.52 19.37
C VAL A 326 -9.32 25.75 19.54
N GLY A 327 -9.69 26.74 20.33
CA GLY A 327 -11.10 26.95 20.71
C GLY A 327 -11.71 25.72 21.38
N THR A 328 -12.68 25.12 20.77
CA THR A 328 -13.45 23.96 21.29
C THR A 328 -12.85 22.62 20.96
N THR A 329 -11.94 22.53 19.98
CA THR A 329 -11.45 21.24 19.45
C THR A 329 -9.94 21.02 19.66
N SER A 330 -9.55 19.73 19.77
CA SER A 330 -8.16 19.26 19.63
C SER A 330 -7.98 18.45 18.34
N VAL A 331 -8.92 18.51 17.41
CA VAL A 331 -8.87 17.81 16.11
C VAL A 331 -8.19 18.71 15.07
N TRP A 332 -7.31 18.11 14.30
CA TRP A 332 -6.61 18.75 13.20
C TRP A 332 -6.81 17.95 11.92
N ASN A 333 -7.05 18.63 10.82
CA ASN A 333 -7.20 18.05 9.50
C ASN A 333 -5.86 18.01 8.79
N LYS A 334 -5.41 16.81 8.38
CA LYS A 334 -4.29 16.64 7.46
C LYS A 334 -4.77 16.84 6.04
N LEU A 335 -4.11 17.71 5.30
CA LEU A 335 -4.42 18.00 3.91
C LEU A 335 -3.61 17.11 2.96
N ALA A 336 -4.04 17.04 1.70
CA ALA A 336 -3.39 16.23 0.66
C ALA A 336 -1.95 16.66 0.36
N ASP A 337 -1.59 17.92 0.65
CA ASP A 337 -0.23 18.45 0.55
C ASP A 337 0.65 18.17 1.77
N GLY A 338 0.13 17.41 2.75
CA GLY A 338 0.83 17.05 3.98
C GLY A 338 0.74 18.07 5.10
N SER A 339 0.22 19.28 4.86
CA SER A 339 0.03 20.31 5.89
C SER A 339 -1.19 20.01 6.78
N TYR A 340 -1.28 20.72 7.90
CA TYR A 340 -2.36 20.55 8.88
C TYR A 340 -3.06 21.86 9.16
N VAL A 341 -4.40 21.82 9.25
CA VAL A 341 -5.23 22.93 9.71
C VAL A 341 -6.07 22.48 10.90
N THR A 342 -6.33 23.39 11.85
CA THR A 342 -7.26 23.09 12.94
C THR A 342 -8.66 22.87 12.40
N ASP A 343 -9.36 21.87 12.93
CA ASP A 343 -10.73 21.55 12.53
C ASP A 343 -11.73 22.65 12.91
N ARG A 344 -11.39 23.49 13.90
CA ARG A 344 -12.24 24.59 14.39
C ARG A 344 -12.76 25.51 13.28
N TYR A 345 -12.02 25.66 12.23
CA TYR A 345 -12.30 26.60 11.12
C TYR A 345 -12.46 25.88 9.77
N VAL A 346 -12.93 24.64 9.80
CA VAL A 346 -13.20 23.83 8.60
C VAL A 346 -14.65 23.37 8.62
N SER A 347 -15.31 23.33 7.48
CA SER A 347 -16.74 22.94 7.33
C SER A 347 -16.99 21.42 7.49
N THR A 348 -16.21 20.74 8.32
CA THR A 348 -16.45 19.34 8.69
C THR A 348 -17.72 19.22 9.53
N PRO A 349 -18.36 18.05 9.57
CA PRO A 349 -19.61 17.85 10.32
C PRO A 349 -19.55 18.15 11.82
N SER A 350 -18.36 18.09 12.45
CA SER A 350 -18.17 18.36 13.88
C SER A 350 -16.88 19.14 14.10
N ASP A 351 -16.96 20.25 14.84
CA ASP A 351 -15.80 21.04 15.28
C ASP A 351 -15.38 20.72 16.73
N THR A 352 -15.98 19.70 17.36
CA THR A 352 -15.63 19.24 18.71
C THR A 352 -15.09 17.83 18.77
N GLY A 353 -15.27 17.04 17.70
CA GLY A 353 -14.86 15.64 17.58
C GLY A 353 -14.48 15.26 16.17
N TYR A 354 -14.18 14.00 15.98
CA TYR A 354 -13.84 13.47 14.65
C TYR A 354 -15.10 13.36 13.78
N SER A 355 -14.97 13.69 12.51
CA SER A 355 -16.07 13.79 11.55
C SER A 355 -16.05 12.64 10.55
N ALA A 356 -17.10 11.81 10.49
CA ALA A 356 -17.28 10.88 9.37
C ALA A 356 -17.60 11.66 8.07
N PRO A 357 -17.07 11.26 6.90
CA PRO A 357 -16.40 10.00 6.60
C PRO A 357 -14.86 10.04 6.78
N LEU A 358 -14.30 11.11 7.35
CA LEU A 358 -12.84 11.26 7.48
C LEU A 358 -12.26 10.15 8.37
N PRO A 359 -11.21 9.44 7.91
CA PRO A 359 -10.50 8.50 8.75
C PRO A 359 -9.65 9.23 9.79
N ARG A 360 -9.26 8.54 10.86
CA ARG A 360 -8.16 9.00 11.71
C ARG A 360 -6.85 8.83 10.97
N CYS A 361 -5.95 9.80 11.11
CA CYS A 361 -4.61 9.68 10.55
C CYS A 361 -3.84 8.58 11.28
N ALA A 362 -3.39 7.59 10.55
CA ALA A 362 -2.55 6.51 11.07
C ALA A 362 -1.39 6.24 10.11
N TYR A 363 -0.24 5.94 10.69
CA TYR A 363 1.01 5.66 9.99
C TYR A 363 1.34 4.18 10.23
N PRO A 364 1.23 3.32 9.21
CA PRO A 364 1.46 1.90 9.35
C PRO A 364 2.97 1.60 9.28
N TYR A 365 3.57 1.28 10.42
CA TYR A 365 4.96 0.85 10.50
C TYR A 365 5.07 -0.62 10.90
N GLN A 366 6.04 -1.32 10.35
CA GLN A 366 6.21 -2.74 10.63
C GLN A 366 6.74 -3.00 12.05
N VAL A 367 6.18 -4.00 12.74
CA VAL A 367 6.71 -4.55 13.99
C VAL A 367 7.97 -5.36 13.69
N LYS A 368 9.12 -4.92 14.21
CA LYS A 368 10.45 -5.57 14.01
C LYS A 368 10.66 -6.80 14.89
N ALA A 369 9.99 -6.86 16.05
CA ALA A 369 10.16 -7.94 17.02
C ALA A 369 9.59 -9.24 16.45
N ALA A 370 10.43 -10.23 16.12
CA ALA A 370 10.00 -11.49 15.51
C ALA A 370 9.00 -12.27 16.40
N GLY A 371 9.14 -12.23 17.73
CA GLY A 371 8.23 -12.84 18.68
C GLY A 371 6.94 -12.05 18.95
N GLY A 372 6.75 -10.93 18.26
CA GLY A 372 5.65 -10.00 18.50
C GLY A 372 5.98 -8.93 19.55
N LEU A 373 5.07 -7.97 19.69
CA LEU A 373 5.24 -6.78 20.50
C LEU A 373 4.03 -6.59 21.41
N SER A 374 4.25 -6.57 22.73
CA SER A 374 3.17 -6.34 23.71
C SER A 374 2.56 -4.95 23.54
N GLU A 375 1.25 -4.91 23.39
CA GLU A 375 0.45 -3.70 23.43
C GLU A 375 0.05 -3.42 24.90
N ARG A 376 0.20 -2.17 25.34
CA ARG A 376 -0.04 -1.77 26.72
C ARG A 376 -1.12 -0.70 26.84
N SER A 377 -1.75 -0.62 28.01
CA SER A 377 -2.79 0.38 28.31
C SER A 377 -2.24 1.81 28.42
N GLY A 378 -0.91 1.97 28.49
CA GLY A 378 -0.23 3.26 28.58
C GLY A 378 1.24 3.19 28.14
N PRO A 379 1.92 4.34 28.04
CA PRO A 379 3.25 4.45 27.47
C PRO A 379 4.34 4.07 28.48
N GLY A 380 4.44 2.80 28.84
CA GLY A 380 5.48 2.33 29.76
C GLY A 380 5.34 0.85 30.10
N THR A 381 6.45 0.27 30.57
CA THR A 381 6.52 -1.16 30.91
C THR A 381 5.74 -1.51 32.18
N THR A 382 5.39 -0.53 33.02
CA THR A 382 4.56 -0.70 34.20
C THR A 382 3.06 -0.76 33.90
N TYR A 383 2.62 -0.33 32.71
CA TYR A 383 1.22 -0.45 32.29
C TYR A 383 0.87 -1.88 31.91
N ALA A 384 -0.38 -2.26 32.17
CA ALA A 384 -0.88 -3.59 31.86
C ALA A 384 -0.71 -3.94 30.36
N VAL A 385 -0.35 -5.20 30.08
CA VAL A 385 -0.41 -5.76 28.72
C VAL A 385 -1.87 -6.04 28.39
N VAL A 386 -2.37 -5.45 27.31
CA VAL A 386 -3.77 -5.50 26.86
C VAL A 386 -3.94 -6.11 25.49
N GLY A 387 -2.84 -6.44 24.81
CA GLY A 387 -2.82 -7.06 23.50
C GLY A 387 -1.41 -7.44 23.06
N ASN A 388 -1.31 -7.94 21.84
CA ASN A 388 -0.04 -8.27 21.19
C ASN A 388 -0.13 -8.01 19.69
N SER A 389 0.84 -7.29 19.16
CA SER A 389 1.06 -7.11 17.71
C SER A 389 2.07 -8.16 17.23
N PRO A 390 1.70 -9.12 16.37
CA PRO A 390 2.62 -10.13 15.86
C PRO A 390 3.82 -9.54 15.12
N GLY A 391 4.94 -10.25 15.09
CA GLY A 391 6.12 -9.86 14.33
C GLY A 391 5.80 -9.73 12.84
N GLY A 392 6.23 -8.63 12.25
CA GLY A 392 5.94 -8.30 10.86
C GLY A 392 4.54 -7.72 10.59
N ALA A 393 3.64 -7.65 11.59
CA ALA A 393 2.38 -6.93 11.47
C ALA A 393 2.60 -5.41 11.34
N LEU A 394 1.59 -4.67 10.90
CA LEU A 394 1.61 -3.22 10.85
C LEU A 394 1.09 -2.62 12.18
N ALA A 395 1.94 -1.85 12.84
CA ALA A 395 1.56 -0.98 13.94
C ALA A 395 0.97 0.32 13.36
N TRP A 396 -0.34 0.52 13.50
CA TRP A 396 -1.06 1.70 13.00
C TRP A 396 -0.91 2.87 13.97
N THR A 397 0.26 3.52 13.91
CA THR A 397 0.65 4.59 14.83
C THR A 397 -0.11 5.88 14.54
N THR A 398 -0.79 6.43 15.53
CA THR A 398 -1.53 7.70 15.40
C THR A 398 -0.74 8.89 15.93
N CYS A 399 0.03 8.71 16.99
CA CYS A 399 0.90 9.73 17.58
C CYS A 399 1.95 9.09 18.49
N GLN A 400 3.00 9.83 18.82
CA GLN A 400 4.08 9.42 19.71
C GLN A 400 4.13 10.26 21.00
N ARG A 401 4.50 9.65 22.11
CA ARG A 401 4.69 10.33 23.39
C ARG A 401 5.83 9.71 24.22
N PRO A 402 6.35 10.45 25.23
CA PRO A 402 7.37 9.90 26.12
C PRO A 402 6.77 8.88 27.08
N GLY A 403 7.60 7.92 27.50
CA GLY A 403 7.25 6.90 28.49
C GLY A 403 8.48 6.24 29.09
N THR A 404 8.32 5.03 29.64
CA THR A 404 9.44 4.25 30.19
C THR A 404 10.44 3.92 29.08
N LYS A 405 11.74 4.13 29.35
CA LYS A 405 12.80 3.79 28.38
C LYS A 405 12.82 2.27 28.14
N VAL A 406 12.82 1.88 26.86
CA VAL A 406 12.98 0.51 26.40
C VAL A 406 14.08 0.49 25.33
N GLY A 407 15.12 -0.30 25.57
CA GLY A 407 16.28 -0.30 24.68
C GLY A 407 16.91 1.10 24.59
N THR A 408 16.92 1.68 23.41
CA THR A 408 17.54 2.97 23.11
C THR A 408 16.61 4.17 23.28
N THR A 409 15.27 3.97 23.37
CA THR A 409 14.29 5.06 23.28
C THR A 409 13.32 5.13 24.46
N PRO A 410 12.93 6.34 24.92
CA PRO A 410 11.76 6.54 25.77
C PRO A 410 10.47 6.79 24.96
N VAL A 411 10.50 6.68 23.63
CA VAL A 411 9.34 6.97 22.76
C VAL A 411 8.40 5.76 22.73
N TRP A 412 7.12 6.04 22.82
CA TRP A 412 6.02 5.09 22.71
C TRP A 412 5.06 5.52 21.63
N ASP A 413 4.70 4.58 20.78
CA ASP A 413 3.71 4.75 19.70
C ASP A 413 2.32 4.46 20.24
N ARG A 414 1.40 5.42 20.09
CA ARG A 414 -0.01 5.18 20.33
C ARG A 414 -0.65 4.63 19.07
N LEU A 415 -1.22 3.45 19.17
CA LEU A 415 -1.92 2.79 18.07
C LEU A 415 -3.34 3.37 17.89
N ASP A 416 -3.95 3.09 16.77
CA ASP A 416 -5.31 3.54 16.44
C ASP A 416 -6.41 2.87 17.30
N ASN A 417 -6.13 1.69 17.87
CA ASN A 417 -6.96 1.05 18.90
C ASN A 417 -6.82 1.68 20.30
N GLY A 418 -5.94 2.67 20.44
CA GLY A 418 -5.68 3.38 21.71
C GLY A 418 -4.60 2.76 22.60
N HIS A 419 -4.07 1.59 22.26
CA HIS A 419 -2.99 0.95 22.99
C HIS A 419 -1.64 1.60 22.68
N TYR A 420 -0.60 1.21 23.41
CA TYR A 420 0.75 1.73 23.27
C TYR A 420 1.76 0.60 23.06
N VAL A 421 2.70 0.82 22.16
CA VAL A 421 3.84 -0.05 21.93
C VAL A 421 5.15 0.74 22.03
N SER A 422 6.24 0.09 22.42
CA SER A 422 7.55 0.75 22.42
C SER A 422 8.06 0.94 20.99
N ASP A 423 8.42 2.17 20.64
CA ASP A 423 8.99 2.55 19.35
C ASP A 423 10.31 1.80 19.03
N ASN A 424 11.02 1.31 20.06
CA ASN A 424 12.23 0.50 19.88
C ASN A 424 12.02 -0.71 18.95
N TYR A 425 10.82 -1.24 18.91
CA TYR A 425 10.46 -2.44 18.15
C TYR A 425 9.55 -2.17 16.96
N VAL A 426 9.38 -0.91 16.58
CA VAL A 426 8.61 -0.48 15.41
C VAL A 426 9.56 0.11 14.37
N ALA A 427 9.31 -0.12 13.08
CA ALA A 427 10.15 0.37 11.98
C ALA A 427 9.85 1.84 11.63
N THR A 428 9.72 2.69 12.65
CA THR A 428 9.61 4.13 12.49
C THR A 428 10.93 4.73 11.99
N PRO A 429 10.93 5.94 11.40
CA PRO A 429 12.13 6.61 10.90
C PRO A 429 13.25 6.81 11.95
N SER A 430 12.91 6.93 13.24
CA SER A 430 13.88 7.08 14.32
C SER A 430 13.49 6.19 15.50
N SER A 431 14.42 5.36 15.96
CA SER A 431 14.26 4.55 17.17
C SER A 431 14.86 5.21 18.43
N THR A 432 15.30 6.47 18.35
CA THR A 432 15.91 7.19 19.50
C THR A 432 15.16 8.48 19.83
N THR A 433 14.49 9.06 18.87
CA THR A 433 13.74 10.30 18.99
C THR A 433 12.37 10.18 18.32
N TYR A 434 11.54 11.20 18.45
CA TYR A 434 10.26 11.25 17.75
C TYR A 434 10.45 11.20 16.23
N SER A 435 9.68 10.37 15.58
CA SER A 435 9.71 10.16 14.14
C SER A 435 8.79 11.13 13.41
N LYS A 436 9.36 12.03 12.60
CA LYS A 436 8.53 12.79 11.66
C LYS A 436 8.05 11.87 10.53
N PRO A 437 6.80 12.00 10.06
CA PRO A 437 5.81 13.02 10.38
C PRO A 437 4.78 12.60 11.45
N VAL A 438 5.04 11.54 12.21
CA VAL A 438 4.12 11.11 13.28
C VAL A 438 3.98 12.24 14.30
N PRO A 439 2.75 12.71 14.58
CA PRO A 439 2.55 13.80 15.53
C PRO A 439 2.86 13.37 16.98
N ARG A 440 3.12 14.32 17.84
CA ARG A 440 3.11 14.10 19.28
C ARG A 440 1.68 14.05 19.82
N CYS A 441 1.41 13.10 20.74
CA CYS A 441 0.11 13.07 21.43
C CYS A 441 -0.02 14.30 22.39
#